data_f14ae3815c1b49e5820990ddede5ac1c
#
_entry.id   f14ae3815c1b49e5820990ddede5ac1c
#
_cell.length_a   1.000
_cell.length_b   1.000
_cell.length_c   1.000
_cell.angle_alpha   90.00
_cell.angle_beta   90.00
_cell.angle_gamma   90.00
#
_symmetry.space_group_name_H-M   'P 1'
#
loop_
_entity.id
_entity.type
_entity.pdbx_description
1 polymer ?
#
loop_
_entity_poly.entity_id
_entity_poly.type
_entity_poly.pdbx_seq_one_letter_code
_entity_poly.pdbx_strand_id
1 'polypeptide(L)'
;MKYTSEDAPAYRDASQKLRLPYWDWASNPTLPPSSRQENITVNGPNGEMVMHNPLYSYRWQTYPLNETEFPGQGKMGPTTTRSDGEDGNDLMKLIKDSVYRTFSATTTYDQMASMAGSGSSFESPHNAIHNAVGGSFLSLDLTSFDALFFLHHCNLDRLAAMWTATHHDTLQAQPFTSQGLYSTARGELITADSPLKPFYQADGRNFHTGRTMATIEGFGYTYPDLLGDGRGRTEDIIVQINRLYGDLDATAERAATSRSRREWFIEIHVDRADLPLPCSINVYLGDRLAGRTSLLNMPKTGLAHDELSLTGAVNRLAIDHRDYRAVERRLLNDLHIAGTKGNATLDLLDVPSLHINLVSEDVMPPSGETEFPSYSNRTTVSAISVATSHTVPSSINAGVAREWTA
;
A
#
# COMPACT_ATOMS: atom_id res chain seq x y z
N MET A 1 -20.32 27.91 -10.79
CA MET A 1 -19.74 29.28 -10.62
C MET A 1 -19.32 29.78 -12.00
N LYS A 2 -19.58 31.07 -12.32
CA LYS A 2 -19.14 31.65 -13.59
C LYS A 2 -18.05 32.66 -13.29
N TYR A 3 -16.85 32.41 -13.75
CA TYR A 3 -15.76 33.37 -13.73
C TYR A 3 -16.06 34.54 -14.70
N THR A 4 -15.43 35.69 -14.47
CA THR A 4 -15.60 36.84 -15.36
C THR A 4 -15.21 36.49 -16.79
N SER A 5 -15.74 37.18 -17.76
CA SER A 5 -15.41 36.93 -19.19
C SER A 5 -13.91 37.07 -19.49
N GLU A 6 -13.21 37.89 -18.71
CA GLU A 6 -11.78 38.12 -18.84
C GLU A 6 -10.94 36.93 -18.33
N ASP A 7 -11.32 36.34 -17.19
CA ASP A 7 -10.57 35.24 -16.57
C ASP A 7 -10.99 33.85 -17.09
N ALA A 8 -12.18 33.73 -17.69
CA ALA A 8 -12.74 32.45 -18.11
C ALA A 8 -11.83 31.66 -19.08
N PRO A 9 -11.05 32.23 -20.01
CA PRO A 9 -10.13 31.50 -20.86
C PRO A 9 -8.99 30.85 -20.07
N ALA A 10 -8.40 31.56 -19.11
CA ALA A 10 -7.29 31.04 -18.28
C ALA A 10 -7.75 29.86 -17.40
N TYR A 11 -8.93 29.97 -16.76
CA TYR A 11 -9.49 28.89 -15.97
C TYR A 11 -9.90 27.68 -16.82
N ARG A 12 -10.37 27.90 -18.04
CA ARG A 12 -10.70 26.83 -18.98
C ARG A 12 -9.45 26.08 -19.43
N ASP A 13 -8.39 26.80 -19.78
CA ASP A 13 -7.09 26.20 -20.13
C ASP A 13 -6.50 25.44 -18.95
N ALA A 14 -6.51 26.00 -17.76
CA ALA A 14 -6.07 25.33 -16.54
C ALA A 14 -6.86 24.03 -16.26
N SER A 15 -8.20 24.06 -16.45
CA SER A 15 -9.04 22.87 -16.21
C SER A 15 -8.75 21.74 -17.20
N GLN A 16 -8.36 22.04 -18.43
CA GLN A 16 -7.97 21.04 -19.42
C GLN A 16 -6.63 20.39 -19.12
N LYS A 17 -5.74 21.13 -18.44
CA LYS A 17 -4.40 20.68 -18.06
C LYS A 17 -4.35 20.07 -16.67
N LEU A 18 -5.44 20.17 -15.88
CA LEU A 18 -5.50 19.63 -14.53
C LEU A 18 -5.29 18.12 -14.56
N ARG A 19 -4.39 17.66 -13.72
CA ARG A 19 -4.20 16.25 -13.37
C ARG A 19 -4.27 16.10 -11.85
N LEU A 20 -4.74 14.96 -11.38
CA LEU A 20 -4.74 14.68 -9.94
C LEU A 20 -3.30 14.58 -9.44
N PRO A 21 -2.96 15.24 -8.35
CA PRO A 21 -1.67 15.03 -7.69
C PRO A 21 -1.63 13.64 -7.04
N TYR A 22 -0.44 13.11 -6.82
CA TYR A 22 -0.24 11.90 -6.04
C TYR A 22 0.41 12.23 -4.68
N TRP A 23 0.18 11.34 -3.72
CA TRP A 23 0.83 11.37 -2.43
C TRP A 23 1.79 10.18 -2.35
N ASP A 24 3.09 10.43 -2.53
CA ASP A 24 4.13 9.39 -2.39
C ASP A 24 4.39 9.08 -0.92
N TRP A 25 3.49 8.31 -0.35
CA TRP A 25 3.54 7.88 1.04
C TRP A 25 4.70 6.92 1.35
N ALA A 26 5.32 6.30 0.36
CA ALA A 26 6.50 5.47 0.55
C ALA A 26 7.78 6.30 0.74
N SER A 27 7.86 7.47 0.09
CA SER A 27 8.96 8.42 0.31
C SER A 27 8.70 9.35 1.48
N ASN A 28 7.44 9.80 1.65
CA ASN A 28 7.02 10.66 2.75
C ASN A 28 5.57 10.36 3.15
N PRO A 29 5.35 9.58 4.21
CA PRO A 29 4.03 9.15 4.67
C PRO A 29 3.27 10.22 5.44
N THR A 30 3.92 11.33 5.77
CA THR A 30 3.22 12.46 6.36
C THR A 30 2.07 12.88 5.44
N LEU A 31 0.87 13.02 6.00
CA LEU A 31 -0.28 13.52 5.25
C LEU A 31 0.07 14.82 4.53
N PRO A 32 -0.32 14.99 3.27
CA PRO A 32 -0.07 16.22 2.53
C PRO A 32 -0.52 17.45 3.32
N PRO A 33 0.30 18.52 3.42
CA PRO A 33 -0.09 19.72 4.18
C PRO A 33 -1.43 20.30 3.75
N SER A 34 -1.75 20.20 2.45
CA SER A 34 -3.03 20.62 1.87
C SER A 34 -4.26 19.86 2.42
N SER A 35 -4.06 18.69 3.02
CA SER A 35 -5.14 17.87 3.58
C SER A 35 -5.34 18.06 5.09
N ARG A 36 -4.58 18.96 5.74
CA ARG A 36 -4.57 19.14 7.19
C ARG A 36 -5.34 20.36 7.68
N GLN A 37 -5.70 21.28 6.79
CA GLN A 37 -6.40 22.51 7.14
C GLN A 37 -7.89 22.34 6.83
N GLU A 38 -8.74 22.56 7.84
CA GLU A 38 -10.19 22.45 7.68
C GLU A 38 -10.77 23.45 6.68
N ASN A 39 -10.22 24.67 6.66
CA ASN A 39 -10.67 25.72 5.77
C ASN A 39 -9.49 26.23 4.92
N ILE A 40 -9.80 26.56 3.68
CA ILE A 40 -8.83 27.14 2.71
C ILE A 40 -9.39 28.42 2.11
N THR A 41 -8.48 29.32 1.75
CA THR A 41 -8.81 30.49 0.94
C THR A 41 -8.54 30.16 -0.53
N VAL A 42 -9.52 30.41 -1.39
CA VAL A 42 -9.45 30.19 -2.84
C VAL A 42 -9.88 31.44 -3.59
N ASN A 43 -9.35 31.63 -4.78
CA ASN A 43 -9.81 32.66 -5.71
C ASN A 43 -11.09 32.16 -6.39
N GLY A 44 -12.22 32.68 -5.96
CA GLY A 44 -13.52 32.42 -6.57
C GLY A 44 -13.85 33.40 -7.69
N PRO A 45 -15.00 33.20 -8.36
CA PRO A 45 -15.44 34.09 -9.45
C PRO A 45 -15.66 35.55 -9.02
N ASN A 46 -15.87 35.78 -7.73
CA ASN A 46 -16.15 37.13 -7.15
C ASN A 46 -15.01 37.59 -6.22
N GLY A 47 -13.79 37.04 -6.37
CA GLY A 47 -12.64 37.36 -5.53
C GLY A 47 -12.35 36.23 -4.52
N GLU A 48 -11.47 36.53 -3.57
CA GLU A 48 -11.09 35.57 -2.53
C GLU A 48 -12.28 35.15 -1.66
N MET A 49 -12.36 33.84 -1.38
CA MET A 49 -13.36 33.29 -0.47
C MET A 49 -12.77 32.18 0.38
N VAL A 50 -13.19 32.14 1.62
CA VAL A 50 -12.88 31.01 2.53
C VAL A 50 -13.94 29.94 2.34
N MET A 51 -13.49 28.70 2.19
CA MET A 51 -14.37 27.54 2.08
C MET A 51 -13.83 26.35 2.87
N HIS A 52 -14.73 25.42 3.20
CA HIS A 52 -14.31 24.12 3.74
C HIS A 52 -13.40 23.41 2.72
N ASN A 53 -12.29 22.91 3.21
CA ASN A 53 -11.29 22.23 2.38
C ASN A 53 -11.76 20.81 2.03
N PRO A 54 -12.03 20.49 0.77
CA PRO A 54 -12.47 19.17 0.38
C PRO A 54 -11.37 18.09 0.53
N LEU A 55 -10.08 18.49 0.64
CA LEU A 55 -9.00 17.57 0.94
C LEU A 55 -8.90 17.24 2.44
N TYR A 56 -9.53 18.04 3.31
CA TYR A 56 -9.56 17.78 4.74
C TYR A 56 -10.61 16.75 5.10
N SER A 57 -11.86 16.97 4.68
CA SER A 57 -12.96 16.03 4.91
C SER A 57 -14.12 16.27 3.94
N TYR A 58 -14.93 15.25 3.70
CA TYR A 58 -16.19 15.35 2.99
C TYR A 58 -17.34 15.53 4.00
N ARG A 59 -18.27 16.44 3.74
CA ARG A 59 -19.49 16.63 4.53
C ARG A 59 -20.65 15.91 3.87
N TRP A 60 -21.30 15.02 4.63
CA TRP A 60 -22.46 14.28 4.13
C TRP A 60 -23.60 15.26 3.80
N GLN A 61 -24.19 15.11 2.63
CA GLN A 61 -25.36 15.91 2.24
C GLN A 61 -26.60 15.53 3.04
N THR A 62 -26.70 14.27 3.43
CA THR A 62 -27.74 13.74 4.30
C THR A 62 -27.08 13.00 5.46
N TYR A 63 -27.42 13.38 6.69
CA TYR A 63 -26.90 12.76 7.89
C TYR A 63 -28.04 12.60 8.92
N PRO A 64 -28.13 11.47 9.67
CA PRO A 64 -27.25 10.30 9.63
C PRO A 64 -27.31 9.54 8.31
N LEU A 65 -26.27 8.79 8.01
CA LEU A 65 -26.22 7.94 6.81
C LEU A 65 -27.29 6.86 6.87
N ASN A 66 -27.85 6.53 5.72
CA ASN A 66 -28.85 5.48 5.58
C ASN A 66 -28.25 4.10 5.87
N GLU A 67 -28.69 3.44 6.94
CA GLU A 67 -28.17 2.12 7.35
C GLU A 67 -28.44 1.00 6.31
N THR A 68 -29.39 1.18 5.38
CA THR A 68 -29.63 0.21 4.30
C THR A 68 -28.57 0.32 3.21
N GLU A 69 -28.10 1.55 2.93
CA GLU A 69 -27.09 1.84 1.91
C GLU A 69 -25.67 1.72 2.48
N PHE A 70 -25.50 2.12 3.75
CA PHE A 70 -24.23 2.14 4.48
C PHE A 70 -24.34 1.40 5.82
N PRO A 71 -24.44 0.06 5.81
CA PRO A 71 -24.64 -0.74 7.02
C PRO A 71 -23.55 -0.50 8.07
N GLY A 72 -23.95 -0.16 9.30
CA GLY A 72 -23.04 0.10 10.41
C GLY A 72 -22.35 1.46 10.38
N GLN A 73 -22.63 2.32 9.39
CA GLN A 73 -21.98 3.63 9.23
C GLN A 73 -22.83 4.80 9.76
N GLY A 74 -24.06 4.57 10.17
CA GLY A 74 -24.98 5.64 10.62
C GLY A 74 -24.53 6.38 11.88
N LYS A 75 -23.56 5.84 12.64
CA LYS A 75 -22.96 6.45 13.82
C LYS A 75 -21.68 7.24 13.52
N MET A 76 -21.16 7.18 12.31
CA MET A 76 -20.05 8.01 11.88
C MET A 76 -20.49 9.48 11.92
N GLY A 77 -19.61 10.42 12.28
CA GLY A 77 -19.94 11.85 12.34
C GLY A 77 -20.48 12.44 11.02
N PRO A 78 -20.85 13.73 11.00
CA PRO A 78 -21.41 14.38 9.80
C PRO A 78 -20.41 14.59 8.66
N THR A 79 -19.17 14.17 8.86
CA THR A 79 -18.06 14.26 7.90
C THR A 79 -17.28 12.95 7.85
N THR A 80 -16.51 12.75 6.77
CA THR A 80 -15.47 11.73 6.79
C THR A 80 -14.45 12.03 7.90
N THR A 81 -13.88 10.97 8.47
CA THR A 81 -12.91 11.04 9.56
C THR A 81 -11.64 10.27 9.17
N ARG A 82 -10.52 10.67 9.76
CA ARG A 82 -9.23 9.98 9.69
C ARG A 82 -8.71 9.80 11.10
N SER A 83 -7.90 8.77 11.33
CA SER A 83 -7.11 8.65 12.55
C SER A 83 -5.94 9.63 12.48
N ASP A 84 -5.51 10.18 13.60
CA ASP A 84 -4.29 10.99 13.67
C ASP A 84 -3.06 10.07 13.63
N GLY A 85 -2.85 9.43 12.51
CA GLY A 85 -1.82 8.47 12.17
C GLY A 85 -0.74 8.30 13.25
N GLU A 86 -0.91 7.30 14.11
CA GLU A 86 0.12 6.93 15.05
C GLU A 86 1.31 6.27 14.33
N ASP A 87 2.51 6.56 14.83
CA ASP A 87 3.78 5.90 14.53
C ASP A 87 4.29 5.95 13.09
N GLY A 88 4.29 7.16 12.53
CA GLY A 88 4.79 7.42 11.19
C GLY A 88 6.14 6.77 10.84
N ASN A 89 7.12 6.77 11.73
CA ASN A 89 8.50 6.43 11.36
C ASN A 89 8.77 4.93 11.15
N ASP A 90 8.22 4.05 11.98
CA ASP A 90 8.47 2.61 11.84
C ASP A 90 7.59 2.00 10.73
N LEU A 91 6.30 2.33 10.70
CA LEU A 91 5.40 1.91 9.60
C LEU A 91 5.91 2.37 8.24
N MET A 92 6.53 3.54 8.17
CA MET A 92 7.07 4.13 6.95
C MET A 92 8.24 3.40 6.38
N LYS A 93 9.18 2.99 7.24
CA LYS A 93 10.30 2.17 6.82
C LYS A 93 9.81 0.85 6.25
N LEU A 94 8.83 0.23 6.91
CA LEU A 94 8.23 -1.02 6.47
C LEU A 94 7.54 -0.86 5.10
N ILE A 95 6.80 0.23 4.90
CA ILE A 95 6.14 0.54 3.63
C ILE A 95 7.16 0.79 2.51
N LYS A 96 8.21 1.55 2.76
CA LYS A 96 9.28 1.83 1.80
C LYS A 96 9.99 0.55 1.37
N ASP A 97 10.36 -0.30 2.33
CA ASP A 97 11.01 -1.58 2.09
C ASP A 97 10.10 -2.52 1.27
N SER A 98 8.80 -2.57 1.58
CA SER A 98 7.81 -3.36 0.83
C SER A 98 7.66 -2.88 -0.61
N VAL A 99 7.57 -1.56 -0.84
CA VAL A 99 7.52 -0.98 -2.19
C VAL A 99 8.79 -1.31 -2.98
N TYR A 100 9.97 -1.14 -2.38
CA TYR A 100 11.23 -1.47 -3.05
C TYR A 100 11.34 -2.95 -3.37
N ARG A 101 10.93 -3.82 -2.44
CA ARG A 101 10.91 -5.26 -2.65
C ARG A 101 9.97 -5.65 -3.78
N THR A 102 8.79 -5.05 -3.87
CA THR A 102 7.86 -5.28 -4.97
C THR A 102 8.48 -4.91 -6.32
N PHE A 103 9.18 -3.79 -6.43
CA PHE A 103 9.89 -3.43 -7.66
C PHE A 103 11.00 -4.40 -8.03
N SER A 104 11.79 -4.86 -7.05
CA SER A 104 13.03 -5.57 -7.31
C SER A 104 12.90 -7.09 -7.34
N ALA A 105 11.85 -7.66 -6.75
CA ALA A 105 11.72 -9.11 -6.59
C ALA A 105 10.54 -9.72 -7.33
N THR A 106 9.52 -8.93 -7.72
CA THR A 106 8.39 -9.47 -8.47
C THR A 106 8.69 -9.54 -9.96
N THR A 107 8.23 -10.59 -10.60
CA THR A 107 8.51 -10.86 -12.02
C THR A 107 7.25 -10.99 -12.86
N THR A 108 6.08 -11.02 -12.24
CA THR A 108 4.78 -11.12 -12.92
C THR A 108 3.84 -10.03 -12.47
N TYR A 109 2.89 -9.66 -13.33
CA TYR A 109 1.85 -8.68 -13.02
C TYR A 109 1.02 -9.09 -11.80
N ASP A 110 0.65 -10.37 -11.72
CA ASP A 110 -0.20 -10.87 -10.62
C ASP A 110 0.50 -10.78 -9.26
N GLN A 111 1.81 -11.05 -9.21
CA GLN A 111 2.61 -10.85 -7.99
C GLN A 111 2.64 -9.37 -7.60
N MET A 112 2.97 -8.49 -8.53
CA MET A 112 3.07 -7.04 -8.29
C MET A 112 1.74 -6.46 -7.82
N ALA A 113 0.62 -6.88 -8.45
CA ALA A 113 -0.65 -6.20 -8.29
C ALA A 113 -1.42 -6.62 -7.03
N SER A 114 -1.31 -7.88 -6.59
CA SER A 114 -2.27 -8.44 -5.62
C SER A 114 -1.65 -9.40 -4.61
N MET A 115 -2.13 -9.33 -3.38
CA MET A 115 -1.86 -10.31 -2.33
C MET A 115 -2.44 -11.71 -2.63
N ALA A 116 -3.22 -11.89 -3.70
CA ALA A 116 -3.62 -13.21 -4.17
C ALA A 116 -2.48 -13.93 -4.89
N GLY A 117 -1.46 -13.21 -5.36
CA GLY A 117 -0.19 -13.73 -5.83
C GLY A 117 0.72 -14.18 -4.69
N SER A 118 1.89 -14.72 -5.00
CA SER A 118 2.90 -15.07 -4.01
C SER A 118 3.97 -13.97 -3.88
N GLY A 119 4.50 -13.77 -2.70
CA GLY A 119 5.55 -12.79 -2.42
C GLY A 119 5.02 -11.38 -2.10
N SER A 120 5.83 -10.38 -2.41
CA SER A 120 5.47 -8.96 -2.20
C SER A 120 4.51 -8.46 -3.26
N SER A 121 3.65 -7.50 -2.89
CA SER A 121 2.76 -6.82 -3.85
C SER A 121 2.54 -5.36 -3.45
N PHE A 122 2.07 -4.52 -4.39
CA PHE A 122 1.64 -3.15 -4.03
C PHE A 122 0.33 -3.12 -3.25
N GLU A 123 -0.46 -4.20 -3.26
CA GLU A 123 -1.66 -4.28 -2.41
C GLU A 123 -1.32 -4.25 -0.92
N SER A 124 -0.19 -4.84 -0.50
CA SER A 124 0.22 -4.86 0.91
C SER A 124 0.48 -3.44 1.48
N PRO A 125 1.38 -2.62 0.93
CA PRO A 125 1.57 -1.24 1.39
C PRO A 125 0.33 -0.36 1.17
N HIS A 126 -0.45 -0.59 0.11
CA HIS A 126 -1.75 0.09 -0.08
C HIS A 126 -2.67 -0.13 1.11
N ASN A 127 -2.89 -1.38 1.50
CA ASN A 127 -3.74 -1.72 2.64
C ASN A 127 -3.19 -1.15 3.96
N ALA A 128 -1.87 -1.12 4.12
CA ALA A 128 -1.23 -0.51 5.28
C ALA A 128 -1.52 1.00 5.38
N ILE A 129 -1.56 1.72 4.26
CA ILE A 129 -1.94 3.15 4.22
C ILE A 129 -3.41 3.34 4.57
N HIS A 130 -4.33 2.52 4.03
CA HIS A 130 -5.74 2.58 4.41
C HIS A 130 -5.91 2.39 5.92
N ASN A 131 -5.20 1.44 6.50
CA ASN A 131 -5.25 1.17 7.93
C ASN A 131 -4.62 2.30 8.76
N ALA A 132 -3.51 2.88 8.31
CA ALA A 132 -2.82 3.96 9.01
C ALA A 132 -3.63 5.27 9.00
N VAL A 133 -4.26 5.61 7.88
CA VAL A 133 -5.16 6.77 7.78
C VAL A 133 -6.44 6.53 8.60
N GLY A 134 -6.96 5.30 8.60
CA GLY A 134 -8.08 4.89 9.46
C GLY A 134 -9.38 5.64 9.23
N GLY A 135 -10.28 5.58 10.20
CA GLY A 135 -11.57 6.25 10.11
C GLY A 135 -12.39 5.84 8.88
N SER A 136 -12.98 6.80 8.19
CA SER A 136 -13.73 6.55 6.95
C SER A 136 -12.85 5.98 5.83
N PHE A 137 -11.54 6.23 5.88
CA PHE A 137 -10.58 5.76 4.87
C PHE A 137 -10.39 4.23 4.91
N LEU A 138 -10.58 3.62 6.07
CA LEU A 138 -10.52 2.17 6.25
C LEU A 138 -11.81 1.47 5.75
N SER A 139 -12.94 2.17 5.71
CA SER A 139 -14.22 1.61 5.25
C SER A 139 -14.33 1.72 3.73
N LEU A 140 -14.36 0.58 3.03
CA LEU A 140 -14.46 0.55 1.56
C LEU A 140 -15.75 1.21 1.03
N ASP A 141 -16.83 1.22 1.83
CA ASP A 141 -18.09 1.88 1.46
C ASP A 141 -17.99 3.41 1.51
N LEU A 142 -17.03 3.95 2.26
CA LEU A 142 -16.89 5.38 2.52
C LEU A 142 -15.60 6.00 1.99
N THR A 143 -14.56 5.19 1.74
CA THR A 143 -13.19 5.67 1.49
C THR A 143 -13.11 6.64 0.30
N SER A 144 -13.89 6.41 -0.75
CA SER A 144 -13.89 7.26 -1.96
C SER A 144 -14.55 8.64 -1.77
N PHE A 145 -15.27 8.86 -0.65
CA PHE A 145 -15.75 10.20 -0.30
C PHE A 145 -14.65 11.08 0.29
N ASP A 146 -13.58 10.48 0.81
CA ASP A 146 -12.41 11.22 1.25
C ASP A 146 -11.49 11.50 0.04
N ALA A 147 -11.26 12.78 -0.28
CA ALA A 147 -10.48 13.17 -1.45
C ALA A 147 -9.00 12.69 -1.40
N LEU A 148 -8.46 12.43 -0.21
CA LEU A 148 -7.12 11.85 -0.05
C LEU A 148 -7.01 10.46 -0.71
N PHE A 149 -8.12 9.71 -0.79
CA PHE A 149 -8.21 8.43 -1.50
C PHE A 149 -7.67 8.52 -2.93
N PHE A 150 -8.03 9.56 -3.65
CA PHE A 150 -7.58 9.72 -5.04
C PHE A 150 -6.09 10.05 -5.13
N LEU A 151 -5.53 10.80 -4.16
CA LEU A 151 -4.10 11.08 -4.11
C LEU A 151 -3.30 9.81 -3.79
N HIS A 152 -3.82 8.97 -2.91
CA HIS A 152 -3.27 7.67 -2.55
C HIS A 152 -3.30 6.72 -3.76
N HIS A 153 -4.44 6.61 -4.46
CA HIS A 153 -4.57 5.75 -5.63
C HIS A 153 -3.80 6.26 -6.86
N CYS A 154 -3.63 7.59 -7.02
CA CYS A 154 -2.71 8.13 -8.04
C CYS A 154 -1.26 7.71 -7.79
N ASN A 155 -0.84 7.57 -6.51
CA ASN A 155 0.50 7.03 -6.24
C ASN A 155 0.60 5.55 -6.60
N LEU A 156 -0.43 4.74 -6.34
CA LEU A 156 -0.45 3.33 -6.76
C LEU A 156 -0.38 3.19 -8.28
N ASP A 157 -1.15 4.00 -9.00
CA ASP A 157 -1.11 4.05 -10.48
C ASP A 157 0.30 4.42 -10.97
N ARG A 158 0.94 5.41 -10.31
CA ARG A 158 2.34 5.78 -10.58
C ARG A 158 3.31 4.62 -10.34
N LEU A 159 3.20 3.92 -9.19
CA LEU A 159 4.06 2.78 -8.87
C LEU A 159 3.85 1.65 -9.89
N ALA A 160 2.61 1.34 -10.24
CA ALA A 160 2.28 0.34 -11.25
C ALA A 160 2.82 0.72 -12.64
N ALA A 161 2.73 2.01 -13.03
CA ALA A 161 3.29 2.50 -14.29
C ALA A 161 4.82 2.40 -14.32
N MET A 162 5.51 2.72 -13.22
CA MET A 162 6.96 2.55 -13.09
C MET A 162 7.36 1.06 -13.17
N TRP A 163 6.62 0.17 -12.49
CA TRP A 163 6.86 -1.27 -12.55
C TRP A 163 6.68 -1.80 -13.98
N THR A 164 5.57 -1.44 -14.62
CA THR A 164 5.27 -1.79 -16.02
C THR A 164 6.39 -1.36 -16.98
N ALA A 165 6.93 -0.16 -16.78
CA ALA A 165 7.99 0.38 -17.60
C ALA A 165 9.36 -0.34 -17.41
N THR A 166 9.54 -1.04 -16.30
CA THR A 166 10.74 -1.84 -16.01
C THR A 166 10.58 -3.34 -16.29
N HIS A 167 9.34 -3.83 -16.55
CA HIS A 167 8.99 -5.24 -16.72
C HIS A 167 8.16 -5.48 -18.00
N HIS A 168 8.64 -5.00 -19.15
CA HIS A 168 7.88 -4.96 -20.41
C HIS A 168 7.31 -6.29 -20.88
N ASP A 169 7.96 -7.41 -20.58
CA ASP A 169 7.60 -8.72 -21.13
C ASP A 169 6.54 -9.48 -20.29
N THR A 170 6.12 -8.94 -19.16
CA THR A 170 5.32 -9.67 -18.17
C THR A 170 3.96 -9.02 -17.84
N LEU A 171 3.45 -8.16 -18.73
CA LEU A 171 2.25 -7.32 -18.50
C LEU A 171 0.91 -8.05 -18.53
N GLN A 172 0.87 -9.36 -18.72
CA GLN A 172 -0.40 -10.09 -18.83
C GLN A 172 -0.76 -10.74 -17.51
N ALA A 173 -1.81 -10.22 -16.87
CA ALA A 173 -2.48 -10.93 -15.79
C ALA A 173 -2.94 -12.32 -16.26
N GLN A 174 -2.67 -13.34 -15.48
CA GLN A 174 -3.15 -14.68 -15.76
C GLN A 174 -4.65 -14.77 -15.52
N PRO A 175 -5.40 -15.55 -16.31
CA PRO A 175 -6.80 -15.78 -16.06
C PRO A 175 -7.04 -16.36 -14.66
N PHE A 176 -8.03 -15.83 -13.95
CA PHE A 176 -8.41 -16.33 -12.63
C PHE A 176 -9.94 -16.39 -12.46
N THR A 177 -10.38 -17.17 -11.49
CA THR A 177 -11.79 -17.27 -11.14
C THR A 177 -12.14 -16.25 -10.07
N SER A 178 -13.12 -15.38 -10.36
CA SER A 178 -13.58 -14.35 -9.42
C SER A 178 -14.14 -14.95 -8.13
N GLN A 179 -13.76 -14.40 -6.99
CA GLN A 179 -14.35 -14.71 -5.68
C GLN A 179 -15.67 -13.95 -5.45
N GLY A 180 -16.10 -13.14 -6.41
CA GLY A 180 -17.27 -12.27 -6.32
C GLY A 180 -16.89 -10.87 -5.86
N LEU A 181 -17.09 -9.89 -6.72
CA LEU A 181 -16.95 -8.46 -6.47
C LEU A 181 -18.24 -7.74 -6.84
N TYR A 182 -18.28 -6.43 -6.64
CA TYR A 182 -19.47 -5.62 -6.93
C TYR A 182 -19.94 -5.74 -8.39
N SER A 183 -19.00 -5.81 -9.34
CA SER A 183 -19.26 -5.85 -10.78
C SER A 183 -19.03 -7.20 -11.44
N THR A 184 -18.61 -8.22 -10.67
CA THR A 184 -18.15 -9.52 -11.18
C THR A 184 -18.76 -10.64 -10.35
N ALA A 185 -19.44 -11.60 -10.97
CA ALA A 185 -20.05 -12.70 -10.26
C ALA A 185 -18.97 -13.68 -9.70
N ARG A 186 -19.30 -14.33 -8.59
CA ARG A 186 -18.47 -15.43 -8.08
C ARG A 186 -18.47 -16.58 -9.07
N GLY A 187 -17.29 -17.11 -9.36
CA GLY A 187 -17.12 -18.19 -10.34
C GLY A 187 -16.95 -17.72 -11.78
N GLU A 188 -17.05 -16.41 -12.06
CA GLU A 188 -16.77 -15.84 -13.38
C GLU A 188 -15.28 -15.92 -13.69
N LEU A 189 -14.93 -16.38 -14.90
CA LEU A 189 -13.55 -16.39 -15.38
C LEU A 189 -13.16 -14.98 -15.80
N ILE A 190 -12.17 -14.41 -15.13
CA ILE A 190 -11.62 -13.09 -15.43
C ILE A 190 -10.35 -13.25 -16.27
N THR A 191 -10.28 -12.46 -17.34
CA THR A 191 -9.14 -12.40 -18.27
C THR A 191 -8.78 -10.94 -18.53
N ALA A 192 -7.69 -10.71 -19.26
CA ALA A 192 -7.29 -9.36 -19.70
C ALA A 192 -8.37 -8.66 -20.58
N ASP A 193 -9.31 -9.42 -21.14
CA ASP A 193 -10.40 -8.91 -21.99
C ASP A 193 -11.74 -8.79 -21.22
N SER A 194 -11.77 -9.13 -19.94
CA SER A 194 -12.97 -8.97 -19.10
C SER A 194 -13.33 -7.51 -18.91
N PRO A 195 -14.63 -7.15 -18.97
CA PRO A 195 -15.06 -5.76 -18.89
C PRO A 195 -14.86 -5.17 -17.49
N LEU A 196 -14.20 -4.04 -17.40
CA LEU A 196 -14.00 -3.26 -16.17
C LEU A 196 -15.20 -2.34 -15.94
N LYS A 197 -16.32 -2.90 -15.50
CA LYS A 197 -17.54 -2.14 -15.20
C LYS A 197 -17.35 -1.29 -13.94
N PRO A 198 -17.84 -0.04 -13.89
CA PRO A 198 -18.67 0.66 -14.89
C PRO A 198 -17.88 1.58 -15.84
N PHE A 199 -16.61 1.36 -16.10
CA PHE A 199 -15.75 2.27 -16.84
C PHE A 199 -15.90 2.09 -18.35
N TYR A 200 -16.59 3.03 -19.00
CA TYR A 200 -16.80 3.05 -20.44
C TYR A 200 -15.62 3.65 -21.20
N GLN A 201 -15.34 3.11 -22.37
CA GLN A 201 -14.48 3.74 -23.36
C GLN A 201 -15.11 5.03 -23.90
N ALA A 202 -14.35 5.81 -24.66
CA ALA A 202 -14.80 7.08 -25.22
C ALA A 202 -16.04 6.97 -26.14
N ASP A 203 -16.35 5.77 -26.64
CA ASP A 203 -17.56 5.50 -27.44
C ASP A 203 -18.86 5.44 -26.61
N GLY A 204 -18.76 5.42 -25.28
CA GLY A 204 -19.87 5.32 -24.34
C GLY A 204 -20.67 4.02 -24.42
N ARG A 205 -20.16 2.99 -25.08
CA ARG A 205 -20.83 1.70 -25.31
C ARG A 205 -20.05 0.52 -24.78
N ASN A 206 -18.76 0.47 -25.09
CA ASN A 206 -17.86 -0.60 -24.66
C ASN A 206 -17.22 -0.24 -23.34
N PHE A 207 -17.04 -1.23 -22.47
CA PHE A 207 -16.26 -1.06 -21.25
C PHE A 207 -14.76 -1.13 -21.57
N HIS A 208 -13.96 -0.45 -20.74
CA HIS A 208 -12.54 -0.73 -20.70
C HIS A 208 -12.29 -2.18 -20.25
N THR A 209 -11.11 -2.70 -20.61
CA THR A 209 -10.62 -4.01 -20.21
C THR A 209 -9.19 -3.85 -19.70
N GLY A 210 -8.62 -4.84 -19.03
CA GLY A 210 -7.21 -4.81 -18.63
C GLY A 210 -6.28 -4.50 -19.81
N ARG A 211 -6.60 -5.03 -20.99
CA ARG A 211 -5.83 -4.76 -22.22
C ARG A 211 -5.91 -3.30 -22.69
N THR A 212 -7.08 -2.67 -22.61
CA THR A 212 -7.23 -1.26 -23.01
C THR A 212 -6.72 -0.27 -21.98
N MET A 213 -6.41 -0.74 -20.76
CA MET A 213 -5.86 0.04 -19.65
C MET A 213 -4.38 -0.24 -19.40
N ALA A 214 -3.73 -1.05 -20.25
CA ALA A 214 -2.37 -1.51 -20.03
C ALA A 214 -1.31 -0.40 -20.01
N THR A 215 -1.60 0.77 -20.60
CA THR A 215 -0.70 1.92 -20.63
C THR A 215 -1.42 3.22 -20.29
N ILE A 216 -0.72 4.14 -19.62
CA ILE A 216 -1.26 5.43 -19.22
C ILE A 216 -1.29 6.47 -20.34
N GLU A 217 -0.45 6.31 -21.36
CA GLU A 217 -0.32 7.25 -22.48
C GLU A 217 -1.65 7.44 -23.24
N GLY A 218 -2.43 6.36 -23.38
CA GLY A 218 -3.76 6.40 -24.01
C GLY A 218 -4.76 7.31 -23.30
N PHE A 219 -4.51 7.63 -22.01
CA PHE A 219 -5.34 8.53 -21.20
C PHE A 219 -4.81 9.97 -21.13
N GLY A 220 -3.71 10.26 -21.83
CA GLY A 220 -3.16 11.61 -21.95
C GLY A 220 -2.52 12.17 -20.68
N TYR A 221 -1.94 11.31 -19.83
CA TYR A 221 -1.15 11.71 -18.69
C TYR A 221 0.12 10.85 -18.58
N THR A 222 1.07 11.34 -17.79
CA THR A 222 2.29 10.61 -17.41
C THR A 222 2.79 11.11 -16.06
N TYR A 223 3.77 10.44 -15.50
CA TYR A 223 4.45 10.82 -14.27
C TYR A 223 5.87 11.33 -14.56
N PRO A 224 6.38 12.29 -13.77
CA PRO A 224 7.74 12.81 -13.96
C PRO A 224 8.81 11.71 -13.98
N ASP A 225 8.62 10.67 -13.17
CA ASP A 225 9.54 9.54 -13.06
C ASP A 225 9.66 8.70 -14.34
N LEU A 226 8.69 8.82 -15.24
CA LEU A 226 8.65 8.08 -16.51
C LEU A 226 9.24 8.87 -17.68
N LEU A 227 9.62 10.13 -17.49
CA LEU A 227 10.10 11.00 -18.56
C LEU A 227 11.55 10.69 -18.96
N GLY A 228 12.33 10.11 -18.04
CA GLY A 228 13.73 9.76 -18.25
C GLY A 228 14.65 10.98 -18.34
N ASP A 229 15.95 10.76 -18.23
CA ASP A 229 17.00 11.77 -18.37
C ASP A 229 17.92 11.52 -19.60
N GLY A 230 17.58 10.53 -20.44
CA GLY A 230 18.23 10.24 -21.71
C GLY A 230 19.20 9.07 -21.74
N ARG A 231 19.28 8.25 -20.68
CA ARG A 231 20.13 7.05 -20.63
C ARG A 231 19.50 5.85 -21.33
N GLY A 232 18.19 5.74 -21.22
CA GLY A 232 17.33 4.65 -21.66
C GLY A 232 16.17 4.57 -20.70
N ARG A 233 14.94 4.46 -21.21
CA ARG A 233 13.74 4.63 -20.38
C ARG A 233 13.73 3.70 -19.15
N THR A 234 14.05 2.44 -19.32
CA THR A 234 14.06 1.43 -18.25
C THR A 234 15.12 1.73 -17.20
N GLU A 235 16.36 2.01 -17.63
CA GLU A 235 17.49 2.31 -16.75
C GLU A 235 17.26 3.57 -15.94
N ASP A 236 16.74 4.64 -16.55
CA ASP A 236 16.39 5.89 -15.87
C ASP A 236 15.35 5.66 -14.77
N ILE A 237 14.33 4.83 -15.04
CA ILE A 237 13.29 4.51 -14.07
C ILE A 237 13.85 3.68 -12.91
N ILE A 238 14.72 2.70 -13.18
CA ILE A 238 15.39 1.92 -12.12
C ILE A 238 16.23 2.83 -11.23
N VAL A 239 16.96 3.79 -11.80
CA VAL A 239 17.70 4.80 -11.04
C VAL A 239 16.76 5.60 -10.14
N GLN A 240 15.61 6.02 -10.64
CA GLN A 240 14.62 6.75 -9.82
C GLN A 240 14.06 5.88 -8.70
N ILE A 241 13.71 4.62 -8.98
CA ILE A 241 13.23 3.67 -7.96
C ILE A 241 14.28 3.47 -6.87
N ASN A 242 15.54 3.24 -7.26
CA ASN A 242 16.65 3.05 -6.34
C ASN A 242 16.87 4.29 -5.45
N ARG A 243 16.74 5.51 -6.01
CA ARG A 243 16.86 6.76 -5.26
C ARG A 243 15.70 7.01 -4.30
N LEU A 244 14.48 6.72 -4.73
CA LEU A 244 13.27 6.99 -3.94
C LEU A 244 13.07 5.96 -2.83
N TYR A 245 13.27 4.69 -3.15
CA TYR A 245 12.86 3.58 -2.29
C TYR A 245 14.01 2.70 -1.83
N GLY A 246 15.13 2.69 -2.53
CA GLY A 246 16.33 1.95 -2.11
C GLY A 246 16.98 2.54 -0.86
N ASP A 247 17.71 1.72 -0.14
CA ASP A 247 18.58 2.15 0.96
C ASP A 247 19.95 2.55 0.38
N LEU A 248 20.12 3.83 0.05
CA LEU A 248 21.32 4.35 -0.61
C LEU A 248 22.60 4.17 0.24
N ASP A 249 22.49 4.34 1.57
CA ASP A 249 23.63 4.19 2.46
C ASP A 249 24.11 2.73 2.50
N ALA A 250 23.16 1.81 2.63
CA ALA A 250 23.43 0.39 2.53
C ALA A 250 23.89 -0.02 1.11
N THR A 251 23.44 0.65 0.06
CA THR A 251 23.84 0.34 -1.32
C THR A 251 25.28 0.76 -1.62
N ALA A 252 25.74 1.92 -1.12
CA ALA A 252 27.10 2.39 -1.29
C ALA A 252 28.12 1.51 -0.53
N GLU A 253 27.80 1.14 0.73
CA GLU A 253 28.62 0.19 1.51
C GLU A 253 28.62 -1.21 0.89
N ARG A 254 27.50 -1.65 0.33
CA ARG A 254 27.32 -2.95 -0.33
C ARG A 254 28.06 -3.03 -1.66
N ALA A 255 27.97 -2.02 -2.51
CA ALA A 255 28.69 -1.93 -3.77
C ALA A 255 30.22 -1.99 -3.54
N ALA A 256 30.74 -1.38 -2.47
CA ALA A 256 32.15 -1.42 -2.10
C ALA A 256 32.63 -2.82 -1.70
N THR A 257 31.77 -3.73 -1.30
CA THR A 257 32.12 -5.07 -0.81
C THR A 257 31.80 -6.20 -1.80
N SER A 258 30.95 -5.99 -2.80
CA SER A 258 30.49 -6.99 -3.80
C SER A 258 30.11 -8.36 -3.20
N ARG A 259 29.63 -8.37 -1.95
CA ARG A 259 29.35 -9.62 -1.22
C ARG A 259 27.85 -9.79 -1.05
N SER A 260 27.38 -11.01 -1.32
CA SER A 260 26.02 -11.43 -0.96
C SER A 260 25.79 -11.28 0.55
N ARG A 261 24.60 -10.86 0.93
CA ARG A 261 24.11 -10.76 2.30
C ARG A 261 22.88 -11.61 2.46
N ARG A 262 22.75 -12.30 3.59
CA ARG A 262 21.51 -12.99 3.93
C ARG A 262 20.51 -12.01 4.51
N GLU A 263 19.33 -11.97 3.94
CA GLU A 263 18.18 -11.20 4.43
C GLU A 263 17.08 -12.14 4.94
N TRP A 264 16.22 -11.61 5.80
CA TRP A 264 15.22 -12.37 6.51
C TRP A 264 13.85 -11.78 6.26
N PHE A 265 12.86 -12.64 6.08
CA PHE A 265 11.50 -12.28 5.76
C PHE A 265 10.51 -13.11 6.58
N ILE A 266 9.33 -12.55 6.81
CA ILE A 266 8.16 -13.30 7.24
C ILE A 266 7.24 -13.44 6.05
N GLU A 267 6.93 -14.67 5.71
CA GLU A 267 5.84 -15.01 4.79
C GLU A 267 4.57 -15.28 5.59
N ILE A 268 3.47 -14.67 5.16
CA ILE A 268 2.15 -14.84 5.74
C ILE A 268 1.21 -15.35 4.65
N HIS A 269 0.54 -16.45 4.92
CA HIS A 269 -0.49 -17.04 4.06
C HIS A 269 -1.74 -17.27 4.89
N VAL A 270 -2.89 -16.78 4.41
CA VAL A 270 -4.15 -16.92 5.13
C VAL A 270 -5.33 -16.86 4.16
N ASP A 271 -6.40 -17.61 4.40
CA ASP A 271 -7.68 -17.39 3.72
C ASP A 271 -8.42 -16.26 4.43
N ARG A 272 -8.80 -15.24 3.67
CA ARG A 272 -9.58 -14.10 4.18
C ARG A 272 -10.90 -14.52 4.82
N ALA A 273 -11.46 -15.67 4.41
CA ALA A 273 -12.71 -16.20 4.97
C ALA A 273 -12.61 -16.56 6.46
N ASP A 274 -11.40 -16.88 6.94
CA ASP A 274 -11.15 -17.26 8.34
C ASP A 274 -10.89 -16.04 9.24
N LEU A 275 -10.91 -14.83 8.69
CA LEU A 275 -10.57 -13.60 9.40
C LEU A 275 -11.77 -12.66 9.55
N PRO A 276 -11.91 -11.98 10.69
CA PRO A 276 -12.93 -10.96 10.88
C PRO A 276 -12.51 -9.62 10.25
N LEU A 277 -12.54 -9.52 8.92
CA LEU A 277 -12.13 -8.34 8.16
C LEU A 277 -12.89 -7.06 8.53
N PRO A 278 -12.28 -5.85 8.42
CA PRO A 278 -10.86 -5.62 8.20
C PRO A 278 -10.04 -5.94 9.45
N CYS A 279 -8.80 -6.39 9.30
CA CYS A 279 -7.92 -6.72 10.41
C CYS A 279 -6.44 -6.57 10.02
N SER A 280 -5.55 -6.68 11.00
CA SER A 280 -4.11 -6.70 10.77
C SER A 280 -3.45 -7.84 11.52
N ILE A 281 -2.42 -8.42 10.89
CA ILE A 281 -1.49 -9.37 11.49
C ILE A 281 -0.18 -8.62 11.69
N ASN A 282 0.22 -8.43 12.94
CA ASN A 282 1.39 -7.67 13.31
C ASN A 282 2.52 -8.63 13.71
N VAL A 283 3.70 -8.38 13.18
CA VAL A 283 4.93 -9.10 13.49
C VAL A 283 5.79 -8.20 14.37
N TYR A 284 6.19 -8.69 15.52
CA TYR A 284 7.06 -7.98 16.45
C TYR A 284 8.39 -8.73 16.62
N LEU A 285 9.45 -7.97 16.83
CA LEU A 285 10.75 -8.48 17.28
C LEU A 285 11.04 -7.84 18.64
N GLY A 286 10.91 -8.63 19.70
CA GLY A 286 10.82 -8.10 21.06
C GLY A 286 9.56 -7.25 21.22
N ASP A 287 9.71 -6.02 21.70
CA ASP A 287 8.61 -5.06 21.90
C ASP A 287 8.34 -4.12 20.69
N ARG A 288 9.09 -4.29 19.61
CA ARG A 288 8.99 -3.40 18.44
C ARG A 288 8.30 -4.04 17.27
N LEU A 289 7.46 -3.25 16.60
CA LEU A 289 6.86 -3.66 15.34
C LEU A 289 7.96 -3.85 14.29
N ALA A 290 7.99 -5.05 13.70
CA ALA A 290 8.92 -5.45 12.66
C ALA A 290 8.24 -5.58 11.29
N GLY A 291 6.93 -5.81 11.26
CA GLY A 291 6.14 -5.90 10.04
C GLY A 291 4.64 -5.91 10.34
N ARG A 292 3.83 -5.58 9.35
CA ARG A 292 2.36 -5.62 9.45
C ARG A 292 1.75 -5.99 8.11
N THR A 293 0.88 -6.99 8.13
CA THR A 293 -0.02 -7.30 7.03
C THR A 293 -1.41 -6.76 7.36
N SER A 294 -1.93 -5.88 6.53
CA SER A 294 -3.27 -5.30 6.67
C SER A 294 -4.21 -5.89 5.64
N LEU A 295 -5.36 -6.39 6.08
CA LEU A 295 -6.39 -6.96 5.24
C LEU A 295 -7.65 -6.11 5.33
N LEU A 296 -8.08 -5.57 4.19
CA LEU A 296 -9.28 -4.75 4.09
C LEU A 296 -10.54 -5.63 4.04
N ASN A 297 -11.71 -4.99 4.03
CA ASN A 297 -13.01 -5.67 4.11
C ASN A 297 -13.37 -6.46 2.83
N MET A 298 -12.64 -6.29 1.73
CA MET A 298 -12.85 -7.01 0.46
C MET A 298 -11.51 -7.38 -0.19
N PRO A 299 -11.46 -8.50 -0.92
CA PRO A 299 -12.49 -9.55 -0.99
C PRO A 299 -12.65 -10.28 0.35
N LYS A 300 -13.86 -10.80 0.62
CA LYS A 300 -14.15 -11.49 1.90
C LYS A 300 -13.61 -12.91 1.98
N THR A 301 -13.21 -13.47 0.87
CA THR A 301 -12.72 -14.86 0.75
C THR A 301 -11.53 -14.92 -0.19
N GLY A 302 -10.80 -16.01 -0.17
CA GLY A 302 -9.64 -16.27 -1.01
C GLY A 302 -8.33 -16.03 -0.28
N LEU A 303 -7.29 -16.67 -0.80
CA LEU A 303 -5.96 -16.63 -0.21
C LEU A 303 -5.37 -15.21 -0.29
N ALA A 304 -4.73 -14.82 0.80
CA ALA A 304 -3.86 -13.66 0.87
C ALA A 304 -2.45 -14.13 1.21
N HIS A 305 -1.48 -13.61 0.48
CA HIS A 305 -0.06 -13.83 0.67
C HIS A 305 0.61 -12.48 0.91
N ASP A 306 1.53 -12.43 1.85
CA ASP A 306 2.34 -11.24 2.09
C ASP A 306 3.76 -11.62 2.48
N GLU A 307 4.70 -10.76 2.17
CA GLU A 307 6.10 -10.91 2.50
C GLU A 307 6.61 -9.66 3.18
N LEU A 308 7.00 -9.79 4.43
CA LEU A 308 7.46 -8.69 5.27
C LEU A 308 8.97 -8.79 5.48
N SER A 309 9.74 -7.77 5.05
CA SER A 309 11.17 -7.71 5.29
C SER A 309 11.47 -7.47 6.77
N LEU A 310 12.33 -8.29 7.34
CA LEU A 310 12.88 -8.10 8.68
C LEU A 310 14.23 -7.35 8.69
N THR A 311 14.73 -6.91 7.54
CA THR A 311 16.04 -6.27 7.39
C THR A 311 16.19 -5.08 8.33
N GLY A 312 15.19 -4.19 8.37
CA GLY A 312 15.20 -3.04 9.28
C GLY A 312 15.15 -3.43 10.77
N ALA A 313 14.46 -4.53 11.11
CA ALA A 313 14.43 -5.05 12.49
C ALA A 313 15.76 -5.69 12.88
N VAL A 314 16.33 -6.50 11.99
CA VAL A 314 17.63 -7.16 12.19
C VAL A 314 18.75 -6.13 12.34
N ASN A 315 18.76 -5.07 11.53
CA ASN A 315 19.77 -4.00 11.60
C ASN A 315 19.76 -3.25 12.96
N ARG A 316 18.69 -3.33 13.73
CA ARG A 316 18.59 -2.76 15.08
C ARG A 316 19.09 -3.69 16.19
N LEU A 317 19.36 -4.96 15.87
CA LEU A 317 19.90 -5.90 16.85
C LEU A 317 21.37 -5.61 17.13
N ALA A 318 21.75 -5.67 18.40
CA ALA A 318 23.13 -5.48 18.84
C ALA A 318 23.95 -6.78 18.67
N ILE A 319 23.95 -7.35 17.46
CA ILE A 319 24.66 -8.58 17.10
C ILE A 319 25.38 -8.39 15.76
N ASP A 320 26.42 -9.17 15.51
CA ASP A 320 27.06 -9.18 14.18
C ASP A 320 26.09 -9.82 13.17
N HIS A 321 25.62 -9.02 12.22
CA HIS A 321 24.68 -9.48 11.17
C HIS A 321 25.31 -10.49 10.19
N ARG A 322 26.63 -10.71 10.25
CA ARG A 322 27.34 -11.74 9.49
C ARG A 322 27.29 -13.10 10.19
N ASP A 323 27.03 -13.13 11.49
CA ASP A 323 26.74 -14.36 12.21
C ASP A 323 25.25 -14.75 11.99
N TYR A 324 24.98 -15.33 10.83
CA TYR A 324 23.61 -15.73 10.43
C TYR A 324 22.96 -16.68 11.44
N ARG A 325 23.74 -17.49 12.15
CA ARG A 325 23.22 -18.38 13.19
C ARG A 325 22.80 -17.62 14.44
N ALA A 326 23.53 -16.57 14.80
CA ALA A 326 23.11 -15.70 15.91
C ALA A 326 21.86 -14.91 15.56
N VAL A 327 21.77 -14.37 14.34
CA VAL A 327 20.56 -13.67 13.84
C VAL A 327 19.34 -14.63 13.86
N GLU A 328 19.50 -15.83 13.29
CA GLU A 328 18.42 -16.83 13.23
C GLU A 328 17.91 -17.19 14.64
N ARG A 329 18.80 -17.53 15.57
CA ARG A 329 18.43 -17.81 16.97
C ARG A 329 17.70 -16.66 17.62
N ARG A 330 18.12 -15.42 17.36
CA ARG A 330 17.51 -14.22 17.89
C ARG A 330 16.10 -14.03 17.32
N LEU A 331 15.94 -14.20 16.01
CA LEU A 331 14.62 -14.13 15.36
C LEU A 331 13.69 -15.22 15.90
N LEU A 332 14.13 -16.47 15.97
CA LEU A 332 13.31 -17.58 16.47
C LEU A 332 12.88 -17.41 17.94
N ASN A 333 13.69 -16.74 18.75
CA ASN A 333 13.37 -16.51 20.16
C ASN A 333 12.47 -15.30 20.42
N ASP A 334 12.63 -14.25 19.65
CA ASP A 334 12.04 -12.94 19.96
C ASP A 334 10.90 -12.53 18.99
N LEU A 335 10.72 -13.24 17.87
CA LEU A 335 9.60 -13.01 16.99
C LEU A 335 8.30 -13.46 17.65
N HIS A 336 7.30 -12.60 17.64
CA HIS A 336 5.93 -12.95 18.00
C HIS A 336 4.92 -12.26 17.11
N ILE A 337 3.75 -12.84 17.01
CA ILE A 337 2.68 -12.46 16.10
C ILE A 337 1.45 -12.10 16.92
N ALA A 338 0.81 -10.98 16.56
CA ALA A 338 -0.43 -10.56 17.18
C ALA A 338 -1.45 -10.09 16.12
N GLY A 339 -2.70 -10.52 16.27
CA GLY A 339 -3.81 -10.03 15.46
C GLY A 339 -4.49 -8.82 16.07
N THR A 340 -4.95 -7.88 15.23
CA THR A 340 -5.76 -6.76 15.69
C THR A 340 -6.91 -6.47 14.73
N LYS A 341 -8.06 -6.03 15.29
CA LYS A 341 -9.20 -5.47 14.56
C LYS A 341 -9.59 -4.16 15.20
N GLY A 342 -9.21 -3.04 14.57
CA GLY A 342 -9.24 -1.74 15.23
C GLY A 342 -8.40 -1.82 16.51
N ASN A 343 -8.99 -1.43 17.64
CA ASN A 343 -8.33 -1.44 18.95
C ASN A 343 -8.43 -2.79 19.70
N ALA A 344 -9.13 -3.77 19.13
CA ALA A 344 -9.32 -5.07 19.77
C ALA A 344 -8.24 -6.06 19.34
N THR A 345 -7.75 -6.85 20.28
CA THR A 345 -6.89 -8.00 19.99
C THR A 345 -7.71 -9.10 19.31
N LEU A 346 -7.15 -9.69 18.27
CA LEU A 346 -7.70 -10.82 17.54
C LEU A 346 -6.93 -12.09 17.94
N ASP A 347 -7.65 -13.12 18.36
CA ASP A 347 -7.04 -14.43 18.58
C ASP A 347 -6.75 -15.09 17.22
N LEU A 348 -5.49 -15.27 16.93
CA LEU A 348 -5.03 -15.89 15.69
C LEU A 348 -4.90 -17.42 15.80
N LEU A 349 -5.03 -17.99 17.00
CA LEU A 349 -5.02 -19.47 17.18
C LEU A 349 -6.24 -20.14 16.55
N ASP A 350 -7.34 -19.39 16.47
CA ASP A 350 -8.59 -19.85 15.88
C ASP A 350 -8.66 -19.65 14.35
N VAL A 351 -7.53 -19.27 13.70
CA VAL A 351 -7.44 -19.05 12.24
C VAL A 351 -6.73 -20.24 11.58
N PRO A 352 -7.46 -21.27 11.11
CA PRO A 352 -6.87 -22.54 10.69
C PRO A 352 -6.03 -22.45 9.42
N SER A 353 -6.31 -21.48 8.55
CA SER A 353 -5.57 -21.27 7.30
C SER A 353 -4.33 -20.39 7.48
N LEU A 354 -4.07 -19.86 8.68
CA LEU A 354 -2.93 -18.98 8.91
C LEU A 354 -1.63 -19.77 9.00
N HIS A 355 -0.76 -19.54 8.05
CA HIS A 355 0.60 -20.06 8.02
C HIS A 355 1.59 -18.92 7.99
N ILE A 356 2.55 -18.95 8.90
CA ILE A 356 3.60 -17.93 9.02
C ILE A 356 4.95 -18.63 9.01
N ASN A 357 5.81 -18.21 8.09
CA ASN A 357 7.15 -18.78 7.94
C ASN A 357 8.21 -17.71 8.10
N LEU A 358 9.27 -18.02 8.83
CA LEU A 358 10.53 -17.29 8.76
C LEU A 358 11.31 -17.82 7.55
N VAL A 359 11.67 -16.95 6.65
CA VAL A 359 12.38 -17.25 5.41
C VAL A 359 13.68 -16.45 5.37
N SER A 360 14.73 -17.03 4.83
CA SER A 360 15.97 -16.34 4.52
C SER A 360 16.31 -16.44 3.04
N GLU A 361 16.97 -15.42 2.52
CA GLU A 361 17.36 -15.31 1.13
C GLU A 361 18.71 -14.60 1.01
N ASP A 362 19.54 -15.03 0.06
CA ASP A 362 20.78 -14.36 -0.24
C ASP A 362 20.52 -13.23 -1.24
N VAL A 363 20.88 -12.01 -0.87
CA VAL A 363 20.69 -10.80 -1.66
C VAL A 363 22.05 -10.31 -2.13
N MET A 364 22.26 -10.30 -3.45
CA MET A 364 23.42 -9.70 -4.08
C MET A 364 23.07 -8.23 -4.40
N PRO A 365 23.85 -7.25 -3.93
CA PRO A 365 23.61 -5.86 -4.26
C PRO A 365 23.76 -5.62 -5.76
N PRO A 366 23.07 -4.61 -6.33
CA PRO A 366 23.22 -4.25 -7.73
C PRO A 366 24.67 -3.82 -8.02
N SER A 367 25.16 -4.10 -9.23
CA SER A 367 26.49 -3.68 -9.68
C SER A 367 26.56 -2.18 -10.03
N GLY A 368 25.42 -1.53 -10.19
CA GLY A 368 25.29 -0.11 -10.50
C GLY A 368 23.90 0.43 -10.19
N GLU A 369 23.73 1.75 -10.31
CA GLU A 369 22.45 2.43 -10.05
C GLU A 369 21.31 2.02 -10.99
N THR A 370 21.64 1.47 -12.16
CA THR A 370 20.70 1.07 -13.21
C THR A 370 20.19 -0.36 -13.07
N GLU A 371 20.53 -1.05 -11.99
CA GLU A 371 20.15 -2.43 -11.74
C GLU A 371 19.41 -2.57 -10.41
N PHE A 372 18.56 -3.60 -10.30
CA PHE A 372 18.03 -4.06 -9.02
C PHE A 372 18.94 -5.10 -8.37
N PRO A 373 18.85 -5.31 -7.05
CA PRO A 373 19.50 -6.44 -6.40
C PRO A 373 18.99 -7.76 -6.98
N SER A 374 19.82 -8.79 -6.95
CA SER A 374 19.39 -10.15 -7.30
C SER A 374 19.24 -11.02 -6.06
N TYR A 375 18.29 -11.94 -6.14
CA TYR A 375 17.85 -12.79 -5.03
C TYR A 375 18.10 -14.26 -5.35
N SER A 376 18.61 -15.03 -4.38
CA SER A 376 18.94 -16.44 -4.56
C SER A 376 18.88 -17.21 -3.24
N ASN A 377 18.96 -18.55 -3.31
CA ASN A 377 19.05 -19.45 -2.17
C ASN A 377 17.94 -19.21 -1.12
N ARG A 378 16.71 -18.94 -1.58
CA ARG A 378 15.54 -18.78 -0.70
C ARG A 378 15.27 -20.08 0.06
N THR A 379 15.15 -19.99 1.39
CA THR A 379 14.99 -21.14 2.28
C THR A 379 14.00 -20.81 3.37
N THR A 380 13.00 -21.67 3.56
CA THR A 380 12.15 -21.64 4.77
C THR A 380 12.97 -22.14 5.95
N VAL A 381 13.16 -21.28 6.94
CA VAL A 381 13.97 -21.57 8.13
C VAL A 381 13.11 -22.27 9.17
N SER A 382 11.93 -21.75 9.43
CA SER A 382 11.00 -22.28 10.44
C SER A 382 9.58 -21.79 10.20
N ALA A 383 8.60 -22.59 10.56
CA ALA A 383 7.25 -22.12 10.82
C ALA A 383 7.25 -21.35 12.15
N ILE A 384 6.58 -20.21 12.18
CA ILE A 384 6.42 -19.37 13.36
C ILE A 384 5.05 -19.69 13.99
N SER A 385 5.07 -20.15 15.23
CA SER A 385 3.83 -20.39 15.98
C SER A 385 3.24 -19.07 16.46
N VAL A 386 1.94 -18.94 16.35
CA VAL A 386 1.19 -17.83 16.94
C VAL A 386 1.16 -18.02 18.45
N ALA A 387 1.63 -17.03 19.20
CA ALA A 387 1.57 -17.07 20.67
C ALA A 387 0.13 -16.78 21.14
N THR A 388 -0.27 -17.39 22.27
CA THR A 388 -1.53 -17.04 22.93
C THR A 388 -1.53 -15.54 23.30
N SER A 389 -2.68 -14.88 23.17
CA SER A 389 -2.90 -13.44 23.36
C SER A 389 -2.44 -12.85 24.71
N HIS A 390 -1.96 -13.68 25.64
CA HIS A 390 -1.49 -13.26 26.96
C HIS A 390 -0.06 -12.70 27.00
N THR A 391 0.66 -12.72 25.89
CA THR A 391 2.08 -12.27 25.80
C THR A 391 2.28 -10.98 25.02
N VAL A 392 1.23 -10.27 24.60
CA VAL A 392 1.37 -8.94 23.98
C VAL A 392 1.84 -7.97 25.06
N PRO A 393 3.01 -7.32 24.92
CA PRO A 393 3.50 -6.36 25.91
C PRO A 393 2.46 -5.28 26.18
N SER A 394 2.21 -4.98 27.45
CA SER A 394 1.25 -3.94 27.87
C SER A 394 1.56 -2.53 27.34
N SER A 395 2.78 -2.28 26.89
CA SER A 395 3.18 -1.06 26.19
C SER A 395 2.49 -0.86 24.84
N ILE A 396 2.01 -1.93 24.19
CA ILE A 396 1.31 -1.86 22.88
C ILE A 396 -0.12 -1.33 23.05
N ASN A 397 -0.75 -1.56 24.21
CA ASN A 397 -2.08 -1.03 24.53
C ASN A 397 -2.09 0.45 24.97
N ALA A 398 -0.95 1.05 25.27
CA ALA A 398 -0.87 2.43 25.76
C ALA A 398 -0.91 3.50 24.64
N GLY A 399 -0.73 3.11 23.39
CA GLY A 399 -0.76 4.02 22.23
C GLY A 399 -2.16 4.32 21.67
N VAL A 400 -3.20 3.60 22.15
CA VAL A 400 -4.52 3.58 21.50
C VAL A 400 -5.59 4.39 22.25
N ALA A 401 -5.31 4.93 23.44
CA ALA A 401 -6.28 5.67 24.23
C ALA A 401 -5.77 7.09 24.53
N ARG A 402 -5.93 8.00 23.59
CA ARG A 402 -6.13 9.43 23.91
C ARG A 402 -7.46 9.88 23.31
N GLU A 403 -8.48 9.91 24.15
CA GLU A 403 -9.71 10.63 23.89
C GLU A 403 -9.38 12.09 23.59
N TRP A 404 -9.84 12.58 22.48
CA TRP A 404 -9.85 13.99 22.17
C TRP A 404 -11.06 14.64 22.85
N THR A 405 -10.82 15.38 23.91
CA THR A 405 -11.76 16.36 24.43
C THR A 405 -11.36 17.75 23.92
N ALA A 406 -12.34 18.39 23.25
CA ALA A 406 -12.47 19.78 22.81
C ALA A 406 -11.55 20.24 21.69
#